data_824c1694551a9c182f6e74576d69f1d6
#
_entry.id   824c1694551a9c182f6e74576d69f1d6
#
_cell.length_a   1.000
_cell.length_b   1.000
_cell.length_c   1.000
_cell.angle_alpha   90.00
_cell.angle_beta   90.00
_cell.angle_gamma   90.00
#
_symmetry.space_group_name_H-M   'P 1'
#
loop_
_entity.id
_entity.type
_entity.pdbx_description
1 polymer ?
#
loop_
_entity_poly.entity_id
_entity_poly.type
_entity_poly.pdbx_seq_one_letter_code
_entity_poly.pdbx_strand_id
1 'polypeptide(L)'
;MYNNAKENPAMIVVYTSPGCASCRKVKQWLKDRNLKFVEKNIFSTILNENEIKHLLMRSENGTEDIISKRSKIVQEQNIDFDEMSLNDLVRFIQQNPSILKRPIILNEKSFLVGYDEEEIGAFVPRELRKIAKAACTPECASYEICGKVHEEPDQPKALNQSLLKAV
;
A
#
# COMPACT_ATOMS: atom_id res chain seq x y z
N MET A 1 1.22 35.27 -1.71
CA MET A 1 2.25 34.60 -0.88
C MET A 1 1.94 33.11 -0.91
N TYR A 2 2.54 32.37 -1.82
CA TYR A 2 2.38 30.90 -1.88
C TYR A 2 3.30 30.31 -0.81
N ASN A 3 2.69 29.75 0.24
CA ASN A 3 3.41 28.97 1.22
C ASN A 3 3.97 27.72 0.52
N ASN A 4 5.28 27.64 0.39
CA ASN A 4 6.03 26.43 0.17
C ASN A 4 5.70 25.46 1.31
N ALA A 5 4.66 24.65 1.13
CA ALA A 5 4.53 23.40 1.86
C ALA A 5 5.71 22.54 1.40
N LYS A 6 6.79 22.55 2.18
CA LYS A 6 7.85 21.53 2.09
C LYS A 6 7.12 20.20 1.98
N GLU A 7 7.36 19.49 0.88
CA GLU A 7 6.86 18.14 0.64
C GLU A 7 7.19 17.28 1.86
N ASN A 8 6.23 17.21 2.76
CA ASN A 8 6.29 16.26 3.86
C ASN A 8 6.23 14.88 3.19
N PRO A 9 7.21 14.00 3.39
CA PRO A 9 7.15 12.67 2.79
C PRO A 9 5.79 12.08 3.18
N ALA A 10 5.00 11.72 2.18
CA ALA A 10 3.60 11.30 2.33
C ALA A 10 3.45 10.38 3.54
N MET A 11 2.82 10.89 4.61
CA MET A 11 2.74 10.18 5.88
C MET A 11 1.97 8.88 5.69
N ILE A 12 2.62 7.76 5.96
CA ILE A 12 1.99 6.43 5.89
C ILE A 12 1.18 6.23 7.17
N VAL A 13 -0.09 5.90 7.02
CA VAL A 13 -0.96 5.49 8.13
C VAL A 13 -1.21 4.00 8.04
N VAL A 14 -1.06 3.30 9.16
CA VAL A 14 -1.27 1.85 9.25
C VAL A 14 -2.32 1.57 10.31
N TYR A 15 -3.47 1.08 9.90
CA TYR A 15 -4.51 0.61 10.81
C TYR A 15 -4.21 -0.83 11.22
N THR A 16 -4.11 -1.06 12.51
CA THR A 16 -3.68 -2.34 13.08
C THR A 16 -4.64 -2.85 14.16
N SER A 17 -4.43 -4.07 14.60
CA SER A 17 -5.05 -4.61 15.81
C SER A 17 -4.05 -5.43 16.62
N PRO A 18 -4.30 -5.60 17.93
CA PRO A 18 -3.51 -6.49 18.76
C PRO A 18 -3.52 -7.93 18.22
N GLY A 19 -2.40 -8.62 18.32
CA GLY A 19 -2.29 -10.03 17.91
C GLY A 19 -2.25 -10.28 16.39
N CYS A 20 -2.37 -9.27 15.55
CA CYS A 20 -2.35 -9.41 14.10
C CYS A 20 -0.94 -9.68 13.56
N ALA A 21 -0.71 -10.88 13.02
CA ALA A 21 0.59 -11.27 12.46
C ALA A 21 0.96 -10.43 11.22
N SER A 22 0.02 -10.22 10.32
CA SER A 22 0.24 -9.38 9.12
C SER A 22 0.53 -7.93 9.49
N CYS A 23 -0.10 -7.39 10.53
CA CYS A 23 0.21 -6.06 11.03
C CYS A 23 1.66 -5.94 11.54
N ARG A 24 2.18 -6.99 12.20
CA ARG A 24 3.59 -7.03 12.62
C ARG A 24 4.53 -7.05 11.42
N LYS A 25 4.21 -7.84 10.38
CA LYS A 25 5.01 -7.90 9.15
C LYS A 25 5.10 -6.52 8.47
N VAL A 26 3.97 -5.84 8.29
CA VAL A 26 3.93 -4.49 7.72
C VAL A 26 4.79 -3.51 8.51
N LYS A 27 4.63 -3.48 9.84
CA LYS A 27 5.41 -2.57 10.68
C LYS A 27 6.91 -2.85 10.59
N GLN A 28 7.29 -4.12 10.57
CA GLN A 28 8.70 -4.51 10.41
C GLN A 28 9.22 -4.08 9.04
N TRP A 29 8.48 -4.38 7.99
CA TRP A 29 8.85 -4.01 6.62
C TRP A 29 9.07 -2.50 6.44
N LEU A 30 8.21 -1.66 7.04
CA LEU A 30 8.35 -0.20 7.01
C LEU A 30 9.57 0.27 7.81
N LYS A 31 9.82 -0.32 8.99
CA LYS A 31 10.99 0.00 9.83
C LYS A 31 12.30 -0.35 9.14
N ASP A 32 12.40 -1.51 8.52
CA ASP A 32 13.60 -1.99 7.82
C ASP A 32 14.00 -1.06 6.67
N ARG A 33 13.03 -0.31 6.14
CA ARG A 33 13.23 0.68 5.07
C ARG A 33 13.29 2.12 5.55
N ASN A 34 13.34 2.33 6.88
CA ASN A 34 13.33 3.66 7.50
C ASN A 34 12.16 4.55 7.03
N LEU A 35 11.01 3.95 6.71
CA LEU A 35 9.80 4.67 6.33
C LEU A 35 9.04 5.08 7.58
N LYS A 36 8.79 6.37 7.72
CA LYS A 36 8.00 6.91 8.83
C LYS A 36 6.52 6.58 8.62
N PHE A 37 5.86 6.10 9.66
CA PHE A 37 4.45 5.80 9.64
C PHE A 37 3.79 6.10 10.99
N VAL A 38 2.48 6.31 10.95
CA VAL A 38 1.62 6.44 12.13
C VAL A 38 0.81 5.15 12.27
N GLU A 39 0.91 4.50 13.41
CA GLU A 39 0.09 3.34 13.73
C GLU A 39 -1.20 3.79 14.41
N LYS A 40 -2.34 3.32 13.92
CA LYS A 40 -3.64 3.49 14.54
C LYS A 40 -4.23 2.12 14.87
N ASN A 41 -4.34 1.81 16.15
CA ASN A 41 -5.01 0.61 16.61
C ASN A 41 -6.53 0.84 16.55
N ILE A 42 -7.22 0.06 15.71
CA ILE A 42 -8.67 0.20 15.47
C ILE A 42 -9.55 -0.04 16.70
N PHE A 43 -9.01 -0.67 17.75
CA PHE A 43 -9.77 -0.91 18.99
C PHE A 43 -9.53 0.16 20.05
N SER A 44 -8.39 0.83 20.01
CA SER A 44 -8.06 1.89 20.97
C SER A 44 -8.28 3.29 20.43
N THR A 45 -8.39 3.43 19.09
CA THR A 45 -8.62 4.69 18.41
C THR A 45 -9.97 4.63 17.71
N ILE A 46 -10.90 5.50 18.11
CA ILE A 46 -12.17 5.63 17.42
C ILE A 46 -11.89 6.27 16.05
N LEU A 47 -12.19 5.52 14.98
CA LEU A 47 -12.13 6.03 13.62
C LEU A 47 -13.20 7.10 13.44
N ASN A 48 -12.81 8.30 13.05
CA ASN A 48 -13.78 9.33 12.77
C ASN A 48 -14.49 9.09 11.42
N GLU A 49 -15.60 9.78 11.20
CA GLU A 49 -16.41 9.64 10.00
C GLU A 49 -15.62 9.91 8.72
N ASN A 50 -14.76 10.95 8.72
CA ASN A 50 -13.96 11.30 7.56
C ASN A 50 -12.89 10.24 7.25
N GLU A 51 -12.31 9.62 8.27
CA GLU A 51 -11.37 8.52 8.08
C GLU A 51 -12.04 7.31 7.42
N ILE A 52 -13.22 6.92 7.91
CA ILE A 52 -13.97 5.80 7.33
C ILE A 52 -14.39 6.11 5.89
N LYS A 53 -14.93 7.30 5.64
CA LYS A 53 -15.26 7.75 4.29
C LYS A 53 -14.05 7.75 3.38
N HIS A 54 -12.89 8.19 3.88
CA HIS A 54 -11.65 8.17 3.11
C HIS A 54 -11.19 6.76 2.79
N LEU A 55 -11.30 5.79 3.71
CA LEU A 55 -11.01 4.39 3.44
C LEU A 55 -11.92 3.83 2.34
N LEU A 56 -13.22 4.10 2.40
CA LEU A 56 -14.20 3.68 1.39
C LEU A 56 -13.94 4.31 0.01
N MET A 57 -13.58 5.59 -0.02
CA MET A 57 -13.26 6.28 -1.28
C MET A 57 -11.96 5.80 -1.93
N ARG A 58 -11.04 5.26 -1.14
CA ARG A 58 -9.74 4.74 -1.61
C ARG A 58 -9.79 3.29 -2.04
N SER A 59 -10.80 2.54 -1.60
CA SER A 59 -11.02 1.15 -2.00
C SER A 59 -11.59 1.09 -3.43
N GLU A 60 -11.23 0.07 -4.18
CA GLU A 60 -11.71 -0.16 -5.54
C GLU A 60 -13.13 -0.73 -5.54
N ASN A 61 -13.40 -1.67 -4.62
CA ASN A 61 -14.68 -2.37 -4.50
C ASN A 61 -15.46 -1.96 -3.24
N GLY A 62 -15.20 -0.75 -2.72
CA GLY A 62 -15.93 -0.19 -1.58
C GLY A 62 -15.82 -1.04 -0.31
N THR A 63 -16.98 -1.46 0.22
CA THR A 63 -17.09 -2.24 1.45
C THR A 63 -16.40 -3.59 1.37
N GLU A 64 -16.40 -4.23 0.21
CA GLU A 64 -15.80 -5.56 0.03
C GLU A 64 -14.29 -5.57 0.28
N ASP A 65 -13.59 -4.48 -0.02
CA ASP A 65 -12.14 -4.39 0.20
C ASP A 65 -11.79 -4.22 1.66
N ILE A 66 -12.56 -3.42 2.41
CA ILE A 66 -12.21 -3.02 3.77
C ILE A 66 -12.93 -3.83 4.86
N ILE A 67 -14.05 -4.48 4.54
CA ILE A 67 -14.83 -5.28 5.50
C ILE A 67 -14.54 -6.77 5.33
N SER A 68 -14.35 -7.45 6.45
CA SER A 68 -14.11 -8.89 6.48
C SER A 68 -15.42 -9.67 6.55
N LYS A 69 -15.77 -10.36 5.46
CA LYS A 69 -16.90 -11.30 5.44
C LYS A 69 -16.76 -12.46 6.44
N ARG A 70 -15.55 -12.67 7.00
CA ARG A 70 -15.29 -13.68 8.04
C ARG A 70 -15.55 -13.19 9.46
N SER A 71 -15.89 -11.92 9.62
CA SER A 71 -16.26 -11.39 10.94
C SER A 71 -17.53 -12.04 11.43
N LYS A 72 -17.53 -12.50 12.70
CA LYS A 72 -18.69 -13.12 13.32
C LYS A 72 -19.93 -12.23 13.24
N ILE A 73 -19.77 -10.94 13.50
CA ILE A 73 -20.87 -9.96 13.46
C ILE A 73 -21.51 -9.93 12.07
N VAL A 74 -20.68 -9.93 11.01
CA VAL A 74 -21.18 -9.91 9.63
C VAL A 74 -21.92 -11.20 9.29
N GLN A 75 -21.40 -12.35 9.74
CA GLN A 75 -22.01 -13.65 9.47
C GLN A 75 -23.31 -13.87 10.27
N GLU A 76 -23.32 -13.50 11.56
CA GLU A 76 -24.47 -13.72 12.45
C GLU A 76 -25.65 -12.82 12.09
N GLN A 77 -25.39 -11.60 11.64
CA GLN A 77 -26.43 -10.62 11.31
C GLN A 77 -26.83 -10.64 9.84
N ASN A 78 -26.13 -11.42 8.99
CA ASN A 78 -26.36 -11.51 7.54
C ASN A 78 -26.54 -10.11 6.89
N ILE A 79 -25.60 -9.20 7.19
CA ILE A 79 -25.71 -7.79 6.84
C ILE A 79 -25.43 -7.63 5.36
N ASP A 80 -26.34 -6.96 4.66
CA ASP A 80 -26.11 -6.44 3.32
C ASP A 80 -25.64 -4.99 3.41
N PHE A 81 -24.37 -4.77 3.11
CA PHE A 81 -23.75 -3.44 3.17
C PHE A 81 -24.16 -2.56 1.98
N ASP A 82 -24.63 -3.15 0.89
CA ASP A 82 -25.02 -2.41 -0.32
C ASP A 82 -26.39 -1.73 -0.13
N GLU A 83 -27.23 -2.27 0.76
CA GLU A 83 -28.49 -1.65 1.15
C GLU A 83 -28.36 -0.54 2.21
N MET A 84 -27.18 -0.42 2.84
CA MET A 84 -26.97 0.55 3.92
C MET A 84 -26.70 1.95 3.35
N SER A 85 -27.29 2.97 4.01
CA SER A 85 -26.84 4.34 3.75
C SER A 85 -25.38 4.54 4.20
N LEU A 86 -24.66 5.47 3.56
CA LEU A 86 -23.27 5.76 3.94
C LEU A 86 -23.14 6.15 5.42
N ASN A 87 -24.11 6.89 5.97
CA ASN A 87 -24.09 7.31 7.36
C ASN A 87 -24.31 6.12 8.31
N ASP A 88 -25.18 5.19 7.95
CA ASP A 88 -25.42 3.98 8.76
C ASP A 88 -24.22 3.05 8.71
N LEU A 89 -23.61 2.89 7.53
CA LEU A 89 -22.39 2.13 7.36
C LEU A 89 -21.24 2.70 8.22
N VAL A 90 -21.06 4.02 8.20
CA VAL A 90 -20.04 4.69 9.03
C VAL A 90 -20.28 4.41 10.52
N ARG A 91 -21.51 4.60 11.00
CA ARG A 91 -21.89 4.32 12.40
C ARG A 91 -21.66 2.85 12.74
N PHE A 92 -22.03 1.96 11.84
CA PHE A 92 -21.85 0.52 12.05
C PHE A 92 -20.38 0.13 12.18
N ILE A 93 -19.50 0.67 11.33
CA ILE A 93 -18.04 0.46 11.42
C ILE A 93 -17.49 1.02 12.73
N GLN A 94 -17.92 2.22 13.14
CA GLN A 94 -17.49 2.83 14.42
C GLN A 94 -17.87 1.99 15.64
N GLN A 95 -19.06 1.41 15.62
CA GLN A 95 -19.55 0.53 16.71
C GLN A 95 -18.89 -0.85 16.67
N ASN A 96 -18.47 -1.29 15.49
CA ASN A 96 -17.96 -2.65 15.26
C ASN A 96 -16.60 -2.63 14.51
N PRO A 97 -15.54 -2.01 15.06
CA PRO A 97 -14.26 -1.88 14.34
C PRO A 97 -13.62 -3.25 14.02
N SER A 98 -14.02 -4.31 14.71
CA SER A 98 -13.54 -5.68 14.46
C SER A 98 -13.89 -6.23 13.07
N ILE A 99 -14.86 -5.63 12.37
CA ILE A 99 -15.25 -6.04 11.02
C ILE A 99 -14.25 -5.61 9.97
N LEU A 100 -13.41 -4.60 10.27
CA LEU A 100 -12.41 -4.12 9.31
C LEU A 100 -11.32 -5.18 9.08
N LYS A 101 -10.93 -5.33 7.83
CA LYS A 101 -9.73 -6.09 7.46
C LYS A 101 -8.48 -5.41 8.02
N ARG A 102 -7.44 -6.17 8.27
CA ARG A 102 -6.19 -5.67 8.87
C ARG A 102 -4.97 -6.38 8.31
N PRO A 103 -3.87 -5.68 8.16
CA PRO A 103 -3.70 -4.22 8.24
C PRO A 103 -4.36 -3.48 7.08
N ILE A 104 -4.71 -2.19 7.27
CA ILE A 104 -4.98 -1.25 6.18
C ILE A 104 -3.85 -0.23 6.19
N ILE A 105 -3.22 -0.04 5.05
CA ILE A 105 -2.07 0.85 4.88
C ILE A 105 -2.44 1.88 3.83
N LEU A 106 -2.24 3.14 4.13
CA LEU A 106 -2.50 4.19 3.15
C LEU A 106 -1.53 5.36 3.31
N ASN A 107 -1.33 6.05 2.21
CA ASN A 107 -0.76 7.38 2.12
C ASN A 107 -1.53 8.17 1.07
N GLU A 108 -1.06 9.35 0.67
CA GLU A 108 -1.75 10.18 -0.34
C GLU A 108 -1.94 9.46 -1.69
N LYS A 109 -1.03 8.57 -2.07
CA LYS A 109 -0.98 7.94 -3.41
C LYS A 109 -1.38 6.48 -3.42
N SER A 110 -1.12 5.76 -2.32
CA SER A 110 -1.24 4.30 -2.26
C SER A 110 -2.22 3.87 -1.18
N PHE A 111 -2.93 2.79 -1.43
CA PHE A 111 -3.86 2.13 -0.53
C PHE A 111 -3.67 0.62 -0.64
N LEU A 112 -3.55 -0.08 0.49
CA LEU A 112 -3.37 -1.52 0.54
C LEU A 112 -4.10 -2.11 1.73
N VAL A 113 -4.82 -3.20 1.52
CA VAL A 113 -5.51 -3.96 2.56
C VAL A 113 -4.89 -5.34 2.67
N GLY A 114 -4.39 -5.66 3.85
CA GLY A 114 -3.61 -6.87 4.08
C GLY A 114 -2.09 -6.63 3.97
N TYR A 115 -1.34 -7.72 3.93
CA TYR A 115 0.10 -7.70 3.66
C TYR A 115 0.37 -8.46 2.37
N ASP A 116 0.82 -7.75 1.39
CA ASP A 116 1.36 -8.29 0.16
C ASP A 116 2.77 -7.74 -0.06
N GLU A 117 3.72 -8.62 -0.38
CA GLU A 117 5.14 -8.27 -0.44
C GLU A 117 5.48 -7.46 -1.70
N GLU A 118 4.74 -7.64 -2.77
CA GLU A 118 4.91 -6.90 -4.01
C GLU A 118 4.22 -5.53 -3.94
N GLU A 119 2.95 -5.51 -3.52
CA GLU A 119 2.14 -4.30 -3.48
C GLU A 119 2.61 -3.28 -2.44
N ILE A 120 3.13 -3.75 -1.28
CA ILE A 120 3.64 -2.85 -0.23
C ILE A 120 4.81 -1.99 -0.72
N GLY A 121 5.51 -2.43 -1.77
CA GLY A 121 6.56 -1.66 -2.44
C GLY A 121 6.08 -0.30 -2.98
N ALA A 122 4.78 -0.13 -3.24
CA ALA A 122 4.19 1.14 -3.68
C ALA A 122 4.34 2.27 -2.65
N PHE A 123 4.51 1.93 -1.36
CA PHE A 123 4.71 2.89 -0.28
C PHE A 123 6.13 3.44 -0.19
N VAL A 124 7.09 2.85 -0.89
CA VAL A 124 8.44 3.41 -0.98
C VAL A 124 8.41 4.67 -1.86
N PRO A 125 8.91 5.82 -1.37
CA PRO A 125 9.01 7.04 -2.18
C PRO A 125 9.75 6.80 -3.50
N ARG A 126 9.28 7.46 -4.57
CA ARG A 126 9.84 7.29 -5.91
C ARG A 126 11.34 7.58 -5.96
N GLU A 127 11.79 8.55 -5.18
CA GLU A 127 13.19 8.97 -5.06
C GLU A 127 14.05 7.82 -4.51
N LEU A 128 13.59 7.17 -3.43
CA LEU A 128 14.28 6.02 -2.84
C LEU A 128 14.28 4.82 -3.78
N ARG A 129 13.18 4.60 -4.53
CA ARG A 129 13.13 3.54 -5.55
C ARG A 129 14.13 3.77 -6.67
N LYS A 130 14.34 5.02 -7.10
CA LYS A 130 15.35 5.38 -8.12
C LYS A 130 16.76 5.12 -7.62
N ILE A 131 17.08 5.54 -6.39
CA ILE A 131 18.39 5.33 -5.78
C ILE A 131 18.68 3.83 -5.65
N ALA A 132 17.71 3.06 -5.16
CA ALA A 132 17.85 1.62 -5.06
C ALA A 132 18.05 0.94 -6.42
N LYS A 133 17.41 1.44 -7.49
CA LYS A 133 17.63 0.95 -8.86
C LYS A 133 19.04 1.29 -9.36
N ALA A 134 19.51 2.50 -9.11
CA ALA A 134 20.85 2.94 -9.53
C ALA A 134 21.99 2.22 -8.79
N ALA A 135 21.76 1.84 -7.53
CA ALA A 135 22.72 1.12 -6.70
C ALA A 135 22.67 -0.41 -6.86
N CYS A 136 21.73 -0.94 -7.64
CA CYS A 136 21.56 -2.37 -7.83
C CYS A 136 22.45 -2.84 -8.99
N THR A 137 23.61 -3.41 -8.64
CA THR A 137 24.55 -4.04 -9.58
C THR A 137 24.42 -5.56 -9.51
N PRO A 138 24.88 -6.31 -10.52
CA PRO A 138 24.88 -7.78 -10.51
C PRO A 138 25.61 -8.42 -9.30
N GLU A 139 26.54 -7.67 -8.69
CA GLU A 139 27.28 -8.11 -7.49
C GLU A 139 26.48 -7.92 -6.19
N CYS A 140 25.29 -7.30 -6.24
CA CYS A 140 24.44 -7.13 -5.07
C CYS A 140 23.91 -8.48 -4.59
N ALA A 141 24.15 -8.82 -3.32
CA ALA A 141 23.69 -10.08 -2.73
C ALA A 141 22.16 -10.29 -2.78
N SER A 142 21.40 -9.24 -2.97
CA SER A 142 19.93 -9.25 -3.09
C SER A 142 19.43 -9.05 -4.53
N TYR A 143 20.31 -9.14 -5.52
CA TYR A 143 19.99 -8.87 -6.92
C TYR A 143 18.82 -9.72 -7.43
N GLU A 144 18.83 -11.02 -7.16
CA GLU A 144 17.79 -11.96 -7.59
C GLU A 144 16.47 -11.80 -6.84
N ILE A 145 16.52 -11.35 -5.57
CA ILE A 145 15.35 -11.22 -4.70
C ILE A 145 14.66 -9.86 -4.90
N CYS A 146 15.32 -8.92 -5.57
CA CYS A 146 14.88 -7.53 -5.68
C CYS A 146 13.64 -7.35 -6.57
N GLY A 147 13.11 -8.40 -7.22
CA GLY A 147 11.89 -8.38 -8.04
C GLY A 147 11.92 -7.37 -9.21
N LYS A 148 13.09 -6.81 -9.51
CA LYS A 148 13.22 -5.80 -10.55
C LYS A 148 13.47 -6.49 -11.88
N VAL A 149 12.61 -6.25 -12.83
CA VAL A 149 12.89 -6.52 -14.23
C VAL A 149 14.12 -5.67 -14.59
N HIS A 150 15.25 -6.34 -14.73
CA HIS A 150 16.45 -5.72 -15.28
C HIS A 150 16.21 -5.59 -16.78
N GLU A 151 15.81 -4.42 -17.24
CA GLU A 151 15.92 -4.08 -18.65
C GLU A 151 17.41 -4.17 -18.97
N GLU A 152 17.77 -5.14 -19.80
CA GLU A 152 19.12 -5.21 -20.36
C GLU A 152 19.44 -3.87 -21.01
N PRO A 153 20.63 -3.29 -20.79
CA PRO A 153 21.03 -2.08 -21.47
C PRO A 153 20.97 -2.34 -22.98
N ASP A 154 20.20 -1.50 -23.67
CA ASP A 154 19.99 -1.53 -25.11
C ASP A 154 21.35 -1.71 -25.79
N GLN A 155 21.61 -2.91 -26.31
CA GLN A 155 22.84 -3.17 -27.07
C GLN A 155 22.77 -2.27 -28.29
N PRO A 156 23.82 -1.48 -28.59
CA PRO A 156 23.83 -0.67 -29.78
C PRO A 156 23.69 -1.60 -31.00
N LYS A 157 22.58 -1.45 -31.71
CA LYS A 157 22.29 -2.20 -32.93
C LYS A 157 23.54 -2.14 -33.83
N ALA A 158 24.18 -3.28 -34.02
CA ALA A 158 25.33 -3.42 -34.91
C ALA A 158 24.98 -2.82 -36.27
N LEU A 159 25.72 -1.79 -36.65
CA LEU A 159 25.63 -1.15 -37.96
C LEU A 159 25.90 -2.21 -39.02
N ASN A 160 24.90 -2.45 -39.84
CA ASN A 160 24.92 -3.43 -40.93
C ASN A 160 26.03 -3.08 -41.93
N GLN A 161 27.15 -3.81 -41.86
CA GLN A 161 28.28 -3.70 -42.83
C GLN A 161 27.98 -4.36 -44.16
N SER A 162 26.83 -4.08 -44.76
CA SER A 162 26.51 -4.66 -46.09
C SER A 162 26.42 -3.64 -47.22
N LEU A 163 27.11 -2.49 -47.13
CA LEU A 163 27.14 -1.47 -48.20
C LEU A 163 28.57 -1.06 -48.63
N LEU A 164 29.51 -1.98 -48.64
CA LEU A 164 30.84 -1.75 -49.21
C LEU A 164 31.28 -2.94 -50.09
N LYS A 165 30.51 -3.25 -51.14
CA LYS A 165 30.96 -4.01 -52.29
C LYS A 165 30.12 -3.62 -53.48
N ALA A 166 30.41 -2.47 -54.08
CA ALA A 166 30.14 -2.18 -55.48
C ALA A 166 30.91 -0.87 -55.86
N VAL A 167 32.16 -1.02 -56.24
CA VAL A 167 32.81 -0.35 -57.38
C VAL A 167 34.08 -1.16 -57.66
#